data_fd7e1dde8921973f3a6cf731a3438b42
#
_entry.id   fd7e1dde8921973f3a6cf731a3438b42
#
_cell.length_a   1.000
_cell.length_b   1.000
_cell.length_c   1.000
_cell.angle_alpha   90.00
_cell.angle_beta   90.00
_cell.angle_gamma   90.00
#
_symmetry.space_group_name_H-M   'P 1'
#
loop_
_entity.id
_entity.type
_entity.pdbx_description
1 polymer ?
#
loop_
_entity_poly.entity_id
_entity_poly.type
_entity_poly.pdbx_seq_one_letter_code
_entity_poly.pdbx_strand_id
1 'polypeptide(L)'
;MQRIVWFLVVLFLAAGAAHAADKVYVNGIDANYPPFAYVDKTGKPSGFDVDALDWIAKKMGFQVKHVPVDWDGIIPNLLAKKIDLICSGMTITPERAEKVAFSKPYWEVKNVFVVKKDSPLTVEEIYAKPLTVGMQAGTSEAKWMADEKAKQGWKFTIKLYDSSPMAIEDLLNGRIDVAAMNYPPARDAERKKPVKILGTFGEVEEFGVAVRKEDQEFLEKINKGFELLKADPYWEELISKHLNQ
;
A
#
# COMPACT_ATOMS: atom_id res chain seq x y z
N MET A 1 79.73 30.98 10.00
CA MET A 1 79.01 29.72 10.39
C MET A 1 77.53 30.02 10.41
N GLN A 2 76.82 29.74 9.29
CA GLN A 2 75.36 29.93 9.15
C GLN A 2 74.64 28.64 9.46
N ARG A 3 73.80 28.66 10.48
CA ARG A 3 72.90 27.51 10.83
C ARG A 3 71.61 27.70 10.10
N ILE A 4 71.31 26.81 9.11
CA ILE A 4 70.08 26.73 8.40
C ILE A 4 69.12 25.82 9.27
N VAL A 5 68.08 26.43 9.79
CA VAL A 5 67.00 25.69 10.51
C VAL A 5 65.92 25.32 9.49
N TRP A 6 65.75 24.02 9.27
CA TRP A 6 64.66 23.46 8.44
C TRP A 6 63.39 23.39 9.26
N PHE A 7 62.37 24.15 8.91
CA PHE A 7 61.01 23.99 9.43
C PHE A 7 60.28 22.92 8.59
N LEU A 8 60.05 21.76 9.21
CA LEU A 8 59.16 20.74 8.65
C LEU A 8 57.71 21.17 8.91
N VAL A 9 57.02 21.61 7.86
CA VAL A 9 55.58 21.85 7.88
C VAL A 9 54.89 20.50 7.67
N VAL A 10 54.36 19.91 8.76
CA VAL A 10 53.50 18.71 8.71
C VAL A 10 52.12 19.19 8.35
N LEU A 11 51.70 18.98 7.08
CA LEU A 11 50.33 19.22 6.63
C LEU A 11 49.45 18.05 7.11
N PHE A 12 48.67 18.30 8.14
CA PHE A 12 47.60 17.37 8.56
C PHE A 12 46.46 17.48 7.53
N LEU A 13 46.38 16.52 6.59
CA LEU A 13 45.21 16.28 5.78
C LEU A 13 44.12 15.70 6.68
N ALA A 14 43.26 16.55 7.25
CA ALA A 14 42.01 16.14 7.84
C ALA A 14 41.10 15.62 6.69
N ALA A 15 41.13 14.32 6.44
CA ALA A 15 40.12 13.66 5.62
C ALA A 15 38.81 13.77 6.35
N GLY A 16 38.08 14.85 6.10
CA GLY A 16 36.67 14.96 6.50
C GLY A 16 35.90 13.83 5.83
N ALA A 17 35.48 12.84 6.60
CA ALA A 17 34.47 11.88 6.16
C ALA A 17 33.22 12.71 5.81
N ALA A 18 33.04 13.01 4.54
CA ALA A 18 31.76 13.51 4.04
C ALA A 18 30.73 12.41 4.35
N HIS A 19 29.98 12.59 5.43
CA HIS A 19 28.74 11.83 5.62
C HIS A 19 27.88 12.22 4.44
N ALA A 20 27.77 11.32 3.46
CA ALA A 20 26.71 11.43 2.46
C ALA A 20 25.41 11.54 3.26
N ALA A 21 24.71 12.65 3.12
CA ALA A 21 23.40 12.81 3.77
C ALA A 21 22.56 11.58 3.38
N ASP A 22 22.08 10.84 4.38
CA ASP A 22 21.30 9.64 4.16
C ASP A 22 20.17 9.97 3.19
N LYS A 23 20.10 9.26 2.07
CA LYS A 23 19.05 9.47 1.06
C LYS A 23 17.70 9.26 1.72
N VAL A 24 16.83 10.27 1.65
CA VAL A 24 15.44 10.17 2.08
C VAL A 24 14.62 9.64 0.92
N TYR A 25 14.09 8.44 1.07
CA TYR A 25 13.19 7.84 0.10
C TYR A 25 11.75 8.31 0.34
N VAL A 26 11.02 8.61 -0.73
CA VAL A 26 9.63 9.06 -0.65
C VAL A 26 8.72 7.88 -0.94
N ASN A 27 7.98 7.43 0.08
CA ASN A 27 6.94 6.40 -0.05
C ASN A 27 5.60 7.06 -0.40
N GLY A 28 5.06 6.77 -1.58
CA GLY A 28 3.68 7.13 -1.93
C GLY A 28 2.69 6.19 -1.25
N ILE A 29 1.68 6.73 -0.59
CA ILE A 29 0.63 5.95 0.08
C ILE A 29 -0.76 6.40 -0.36
N ASP A 30 -1.69 5.43 -0.49
CA ASP A 30 -3.12 5.73 -0.44
C ASP A 30 -3.51 6.07 1.00
N ALA A 31 -3.76 7.35 1.26
CA ALA A 31 -4.09 7.84 2.60
C ALA A 31 -5.50 7.45 3.08
N ASN A 32 -6.24 6.68 2.28
CA ASN A 32 -7.60 6.22 2.54
C ASN A 32 -7.73 4.69 2.58
N TYR A 33 -6.62 3.98 2.83
CA TYR A 33 -6.56 2.52 2.85
C TYR A 33 -6.24 1.95 4.25
N PRO A 34 -7.07 2.23 5.29
CA PRO A 34 -6.91 1.61 6.59
C PRO A 34 -7.17 0.08 6.50
N PRO A 35 -6.47 -0.74 7.30
CA PRO A 35 -5.47 -0.37 8.31
C PRO A 35 -4.03 -0.32 7.79
N PHE A 36 -3.77 -0.48 6.47
CA PHE A 36 -2.43 -0.56 5.90
C PHE A 36 -1.77 0.82 5.77
N ALA A 37 -2.46 1.79 5.17
CA ALA A 37 -1.96 3.14 5.01
C ALA A 37 -3.12 4.15 5.09
N TYR A 38 -3.00 5.14 5.95
CA TYR A 38 -3.99 6.19 6.11
C TYR A 38 -3.38 7.43 6.77
N VAL A 39 -4.09 8.53 6.73
CA VAL A 39 -3.74 9.71 7.54
C VAL A 39 -4.60 9.70 8.79
N ASP A 40 -3.95 9.76 9.95
CA ASP A 40 -4.64 9.77 11.24
C ASP A 40 -5.31 11.13 11.53
N LYS A 41 -6.02 11.21 12.66
CA LYS A 41 -6.73 12.44 13.10
C LYS A 41 -5.81 13.64 13.36
N THR A 42 -4.49 13.40 13.48
CA THR A 42 -3.47 14.45 13.68
C THR A 42 -2.85 14.92 12.36
N GLY A 43 -3.26 14.32 11.24
CA GLY A 43 -2.72 14.60 9.91
C GLY A 43 -1.43 13.85 9.58
N LYS A 44 -1.07 12.80 10.35
CA LYS A 44 0.14 12.02 10.13
C LYS A 44 -0.15 10.72 9.40
N PRO A 45 0.72 10.31 8.44
CA PRO A 45 0.69 8.97 7.89
C PRO A 45 0.80 7.92 9.00
N SER A 46 -0.03 6.88 8.92
CA SER A 46 -0.12 5.81 9.88
C SER A 46 -0.60 4.52 9.20
N GLY A 47 -0.44 3.38 9.84
CA GLY A 47 -0.91 2.09 9.37
C GLY A 47 0.18 1.03 9.39
N PHE A 48 -0.21 -0.20 9.07
CA PHE A 48 0.69 -1.34 9.08
C PHE A 48 1.91 -1.13 8.16
N ASP A 49 1.67 -0.70 6.92
CA ASP A 49 2.74 -0.51 5.93
C ASP A 49 3.65 0.67 6.28
N VAL A 50 3.09 1.73 6.87
CA VAL A 50 3.84 2.90 7.34
C VAL A 50 4.80 2.48 8.46
N ASP A 51 4.29 1.83 9.50
CA ASP A 51 5.09 1.41 10.65
C ASP A 51 6.11 0.32 10.27
N ALA A 52 5.73 -0.63 9.40
CA ALA A 52 6.63 -1.65 8.87
C ALA A 52 7.81 -1.04 8.11
N LEU A 53 7.52 -0.09 7.21
CA LEU A 53 8.56 0.55 6.41
C LEU A 53 9.44 1.47 7.24
N ASP A 54 8.91 2.15 8.26
CA ASP A 54 9.70 2.95 9.21
C ASP A 54 10.69 2.07 9.99
N TRP A 55 10.24 0.89 10.47
CA TRP A 55 11.13 -0.06 11.12
C TRP A 55 12.21 -0.56 10.17
N ILE A 56 11.84 -0.94 8.94
CA ILE A 56 12.77 -1.38 7.89
C ILE A 56 13.79 -0.29 7.58
N ALA A 57 13.35 0.94 7.40
CA ALA A 57 14.22 2.07 7.11
C ALA A 57 15.29 2.27 8.20
N LYS A 58 14.86 2.26 9.47
CA LYS A 58 15.77 2.32 10.62
C LYS A 58 16.75 1.15 10.65
N LYS A 59 16.28 -0.08 10.41
CA LYS A 59 17.10 -1.29 10.46
C LYS A 59 18.10 -1.38 9.32
N MET A 60 17.73 -0.90 8.13
CA MET A 60 18.50 -0.98 6.89
C MET A 60 19.34 0.29 6.61
N GLY A 61 19.30 1.29 7.50
CA GLY A 61 20.13 2.50 7.42
C GLY A 61 19.74 3.43 6.28
N PHE A 62 18.44 3.73 6.14
CA PHE A 62 17.95 4.79 5.25
C PHE A 62 16.82 5.57 5.93
N GLN A 63 16.48 6.73 5.36
CA GLN A 63 15.35 7.53 5.80
C GLN A 63 14.17 7.38 4.85
N VAL A 64 12.94 7.43 5.37
CA VAL A 64 11.73 7.39 4.57
C VAL A 64 10.79 8.53 4.96
N LYS A 65 10.07 9.06 3.97
CA LYS A 65 8.98 10.01 4.13
C LYS A 65 7.75 9.45 3.43
N HIS A 66 6.63 9.35 4.14
CA HIS A 66 5.35 8.94 3.57
C HIS A 66 4.58 10.14 3.04
N VAL A 67 4.08 10.04 1.81
CA VAL A 67 3.36 11.12 1.13
C VAL A 67 2.05 10.59 0.57
N PRO A 68 0.90 11.17 0.94
CA PRO A 68 -0.37 10.85 0.31
C PRO A 68 -0.35 11.08 -1.19
N VAL A 69 -0.85 10.10 -1.94
CA VAL A 69 -0.97 10.15 -3.41
C VAL A 69 -2.30 9.49 -3.78
N ASP A 70 -3.00 10.04 -4.77
CA ASP A 70 -4.19 9.41 -5.34
C ASP A 70 -3.82 8.05 -5.93
N TRP A 71 -4.57 7.01 -5.56
CA TRP A 71 -4.24 5.62 -5.87
C TRP A 71 -4.10 5.34 -7.36
N ASP A 72 -5.01 5.86 -8.16
CA ASP A 72 -5.03 5.66 -9.61
C ASP A 72 -3.82 6.31 -10.34
N GLY A 73 -3.23 7.34 -9.72
CA GLY A 73 -2.01 8.02 -10.16
C GLY A 73 -0.72 7.51 -9.52
N ILE A 74 -0.73 6.52 -8.62
CA ILE A 74 0.43 6.21 -7.77
C ILE A 74 1.59 5.60 -8.57
N ILE A 75 1.34 4.66 -9.49
CA ILE A 75 2.37 4.09 -10.38
C ILE A 75 2.93 5.15 -11.34
N PRO A 76 2.12 5.95 -12.05
CA PRO A 76 2.61 7.12 -12.78
C PRO A 76 3.53 8.05 -11.97
N ASN A 77 3.20 8.33 -10.70
CA ASN A 77 4.06 9.15 -9.84
C ASN A 77 5.40 8.47 -9.52
N LEU A 78 5.43 7.14 -9.33
CA LEU A 78 6.65 6.37 -9.14
C LEU A 78 7.55 6.44 -10.41
N LEU A 79 6.97 6.23 -11.59
CA LEU A 79 7.70 6.28 -12.85
C LEU A 79 8.19 7.70 -13.18
N ALA A 80 7.44 8.74 -12.81
CA ALA A 80 7.83 10.14 -12.93
C ALA A 80 8.83 10.59 -11.86
N LYS A 81 9.32 9.70 -10.98
CA LYS A 81 10.27 9.99 -9.89
C LYS A 81 9.80 11.02 -8.87
N LYS A 82 8.47 11.21 -8.74
CA LYS A 82 7.87 12.05 -7.70
C LYS A 82 7.83 11.32 -6.34
N ILE A 83 7.79 10.00 -6.37
CA ILE A 83 7.97 9.09 -5.24
C ILE A 83 9.04 8.04 -5.61
N ASP A 84 9.61 7.36 -4.62
CA ASP A 84 10.68 6.37 -4.82
C ASP A 84 10.19 4.94 -4.67
N LEU A 85 9.12 4.74 -3.91
CA LEU A 85 8.52 3.42 -3.69
C LEU A 85 7.03 3.56 -3.37
N ILE A 86 6.33 2.42 -3.43
CA ILE A 86 4.94 2.28 -3.01
C ILE A 86 4.86 1.11 -2.03
N CYS A 87 4.68 1.41 -0.74
CA CYS A 87 4.35 0.48 0.32
C CYS A 87 3.01 0.93 0.90
N SER A 88 1.91 0.38 0.35
CA SER A 88 0.54 0.83 0.61
C SER A 88 -0.48 -0.22 0.14
N GLY A 89 -0.30 -1.50 0.56
CA GLY A 89 -1.20 -2.59 0.19
C GLY A 89 -1.29 -2.82 -1.32
N MET A 90 -0.19 -2.69 -2.05
CA MET A 90 -0.23 -2.84 -3.50
C MET A 90 -0.18 -4.31 -3.91
N THR A 91 -1.26 -4.80 -4.51
CA THR A 91 -1.31 -6.14 -5.11
C THR A 91 -0.30 -6.29 -6.22
N ILE A 92 0.47 -7.37 -6.17
CA ILE A 92 1.35 -7.81 -7.25
C ILE A 92 0.47 -8.37 -8.36
N THR A 93 0.48 -7.72 -9.54
CA THR A 93 -0.20 -8.23 -10.74
C THR A 93 0.76 -8.28 -11.92
N PRO A 94 0.55 -9.18 -12.89
CA PRO A 94 1.38 -9.23 -14.11
C PRO A 94 1.45 -7.88 -14.83
N GLU A 95 0.30 -7.19 -14.96
CA GLU A 95 0.24 -5.88 -15.62
C GLU A 95 1.07 -4.80 -14.90
N ARG A 96 1.04 -4.79 -13.56
CA ARG A 96 1.85 -3.87 -12.76
C ARG A 96 3.33 -4.24 -12.85
N ALA A 97 3.66 -5.54 -12.83
CA ALA A 97 5.03 -6.05 -12.94
C ALA A 97 5.68 -5.76 -14.31
N GLU A 98 4.88 -5.54 -15.37
CA GLU A 98 5.39 -5.01 -16.63
C GLU A 98 5.93 -3.58 -16.53
N LYS A 99 5.46 -2.78 -15.57
CA LYS A 99 5.80 -1.36 -15.41
C LYS A 99 6.80 -1.11 -14.30
N VAL A 100 6.72 -1.85 -13.20
CA VAL A 100 7.52 -1.67 -11.97
C VAL A 100 8.13 -2.98 -11.52
N ALA A 101 9.09 -2.92 -10.58
CA ALA A 101 9.61 -4.10 -9.89
C ALA A 101 8.95 -4.22 -8.51
N PHE A 102 8.63 -5.46 -8.12
CA PHE A 102 8.04 -5.76 -6.82
C PHE A 102 9.01 -6.47 -5.89
N SER A 103 8.88 -6.21 -4.60
CA SER A 103 9.48 -7.05 -3.56
C SER A 103 8.87 -8.45 -3.56
N LYS A 104 9.48 -9.37 -2.79
CA LYS A 104 8.80 -10.59 -2.39
C LYS A 104 7.49 -10.23 -1.68
N PRO A 105 6.45 -11.08 -1.79
CA PRO A 105 5.18 -10.83 -1.10
C PRO A 105 5.37 -10.71 0.41
N TYR A 106 4.69 -9.73 1.01
CA TYR A 106 4.74 -9.58 2.46
C TYR A 106 3.40 -9.88 3.15
N TRP A 107 2.28 -9.83 2.42
CA TRP A 107 0.93 -10.08 2.92
C TRP A 107 0.05 -10.76 1.88
N GLU A 108 -0.87 -11.65 2.31
CA GLU A 108 -1.93 -12.21 1.47
C GLU A 108 -3.25 -11.52 1.78
N VAL A 109 -4.07 -11.29 0.76
CA VAL A 109 -5.34 -10.60 0.89
C VAL A 109 -6.44 -11.27 0.05
N LYS A 110 -7.66 -11.25 0.58
CA LYS A 110 -8.89 -11.66 -0.12
C LYS A 110 -9.71 -10.44 -0.50
N ASN A 111 -10.46 -10.55 -1.58
CA ASN A 111 -11.44 -9.57 -1.99
C ASN A 111 -12.83 -9.95 -1.48
N VAL A 112 -13.62 -8.97 -1.05
CA VAL A 112 -14.92 -9.20 -0.42
C VAL A 112 -15.98 -8.21 -0.92
N PHE A 113 -17.22 -8.67 -0.91
CA PHE A 113 -18.39 -7.83 -1.03
C PHE A 113 -18.84 -7.32 0.33
N VAL A 114 -19.21 -6.05 0.38
CA VAL A 114 -19.74 -5.37 1.56
C VAL A 114 -21.12 -4.83 1.23
N VAL A 115 -22.08 -5.09 2.12
CA VAL A 115 -23.46 -4.63 2.00
C VAL A 115 -23.90 -3.94 3.30
N LYS A 116 -25.05 -3.27 3.28
CA LYS A 116 -25.66 -2.76 4.51
C LYS A 116 -25.90 -3.92 5.48
N LYS A 117 -25.82 -3.66 6.78
CA LYS A 117 -25.93 -4.69 7.82
C LYS A 117 -27.21 -5.50 7.75
N ASP A 118 -28.32 -4.87 7.38
CA ASP A 118 -29.67 -5.43 7.24
C ASP A 118 -29.99 -5.93 5.83
N SER A 119 -29.04 -5.83 4.88
CA SER A 119 -29.25 -6.27 3.50
C SER A 119 -29.56 -7.77 3.45
N PRO A 120 -30.62 -8.19 2.71
CA PRO A 120 -30.93 -9.60 2.49
C PRO A 120 -30.16 -10.24 1.32
N LEU A 121 -29.29 -9.47 0.61
CA LEU A 121 -28.58 -9.96 -0.58
C LEU A 121 -27.71 -11.16 -0.26
N THR A 122 -27.57 -12.05 -1.24
CA THR A 122 -26.57 -13.13 -1.28
C THR A 122 -25.50 -12.84 -2.34
N VAL A 123 -24.37 -13.54 -2.31
CA VAL A 123 -23.29 -13.40 -3.30
C VAL A 123 -23.80 -13.77 -4.71
N GLU A 124 -24.61 -14.82 -4.84
CA GLU A 124 -25.19 -15.27 -6.11
C GLU A 124 -26.10 -14.20 -6.73
N GLU A 125 -26.86 -13.50 -5.88
CA GLU A 125 -27.74 -12.42 -6.32
C GLU A 125 -26.98 -11.21 -6.84
N ILE A 126 -25.75 -10.95 -6.31
CA ILE A 126 -24.90 -9.88 -6.84
C ILE A 126 -24.57 -10.13 -8.30
N TYR A 127 -24.22 -11.35 -8.65
CA TYR A 127 -23.86 -11.70 -10.03
C TYR A 127 -25.08 -11.74 -10.97
N ALA A 128 -26.26 -12.10 -10.44
CA ALA A 128 -27.46 -12.32 -11.22
C ALA A 128 -28.32 -11.05 -11.46
N LYS A 129 -28.29 -10.08 -10.54
CA LYS A 129 -29.18 -8.92 -10.54
C LYS A 129 -28.53 -7.68 -11.15
N PRO A 130 -29.31 -6.72 -11.70
CA PRO A 130 -28.80 -5.45 -12.21
C PRO A 130 -28.51 -4.46 -11.06
N LEU A 131 -27.63 -4.83 -10.15
CA LEU A 131 -27.22 -4.01 -9.01
C LEU A 131 -26.13 -3.02 -9.39
N THR A 132 -25.83 -2.07 -8.51
CA THR A 132 -24.66 -1.18 -8.63
C THR A 132 -23.62 -1.60 -7.61
N VAL A 133 -22.41 -1.98 -8.09
CA VAL A 133 -21.25 -2.36 -7.29
C VAL A 133 -20.25 -1.21 -7.29
N GLY A 134 -19.98 -0.63 -6.13
CA GLY A 134 -18.99 0.44 -5.95
C GLY A 134 -17.61 -0.10 -5.64
N MET A 135 -16.58 0.40 -6.32
CA MET A 135 -15.19 -0.03 -6.16
C MET A 135 -14.24 1.16 -6.29
N GLN A 136 -13.05 1.04 -5.72
CA GLN A 136 -12.03 2.07 -5.92
C GLN A 136 -11.39 1.95 -7.31
N ALA A 137 -11.21 3.07 -7.99
CA ALA A 137 -10.55 3.13 -9.30
C ALA A 137 -9.07 2.69 -9.21
N GLY A 138 -8.55 2.08 -10.28
CA GLY A 138 -7.14 1.69 -10.37
C GLY A 138 -6.73 0.49 -9.50
N THR A 139 -7.65 -0.17 -8.81
CA THR A 139 -7.39 -1.37 -8.01
C THR A 139 -7.38 -2.65 -8.86
N SER A 140 -6.68 -3.70 -8.39
CA SER A 140 -6.66 -5.02 -9.03
C SER A 140 -8.03 -5.68 -9.03
N GLU A 141 -8.73 -5.58 -7.91
CA GLU A 141 -10.07 -6.13 -7.75
C GLU A 141 -11.11 -5.46 -8.65
N ALA A 142 -11.00 -4.14 -8.89
CA ALA A 142 -11.90 -3.43 -9.80
C ALA A 142 -11.66 -3.86 -11.26
N LYS A 143 -10.39 -4.03 -11.65
CA LYS A 143 -10.04 -4.55 -12.97
C LYS A 143 -10.51 -6.00 -13.15
N TRP A 144 -10.21 -6.88 -12.20
CA TRP A 144 -10.67 -8.27 -12.21
C TRP A 144 -12.20 -8.35 -12.35
N MET A 145 -12.91 -7.57 -11.56
CA MET A 145 -14.39 -7.55 -11.59
C MET A 145 -14.94 -7.09 -12.95
N ALA A 146 -14.31 -6.09 -13.57
CA ALA A 146 -14.70 -5.61 -14.90
C ALA A 146 -14.46 -6.68 -15.98
N ASP A 147 -13.29 -7.34 -15.94
CA ASP A 147 -12.90 -8.37 -16.89
C ASP A 147 -13.82 -9.60 -16.77
N GLU A 148 -14.06 -10.08 -15.56
CA GLU A 148 -14.93 -11.25 -15.32
C GLU A 148 -16.41 -10.93 -15.63
N LYS A 149 -16.88 -9.73 -15.27
CA LYS A 149 -18.21 -9.27 -15.67
C LYS A 149 -18.42 -9.37 -17.18
N ALA A 150 -17.45 -8.93 -17.96
CA ALA A 150 -17.51 -8.99 -19.42
C ALA A 150 -17.53 -10.42 -19.95
N LYS A 151 -16.71 -11.32 -19.38
CA LYS A 151 -16.63 -12.75 -19.76
C LYS A 151 -17.89 -13.54 -19.38
N GLN A 152 -18.39 -13.31 -18.16
CA GLN A 152 -19.51 -14.07 -17.58
C GLN A 152 -20.89 -13.48 -17.92
N GLY A 153 -20.94 -12.28 -18.49
CA GLY A 153 -22.19 -11.59 -18.80
C GLY A 153 -22.99 -11.16 -17.57
N TRP A 154 -22.33 -10.89 -16.44
CA TRP A 154 -22.99 -10.42 -15.22
C TRP A 154 -23.75 -9.10 -15.41
N LYS A 155 -24.85 -8.93 -14.70
CA LYS A 155 -25.84 -7.86 -14.97
C LYS A 155 -25.58 -6.57 -14.22
N PHE A 156 -24.81 -6.60 -13.11
CA PHE A 156 -24.55 -5.42 -12.30
C PHE A 156 -23.74 -4.35 -13.05
N THR A 157 -23.84 -3.11 -12.58
CA THR A 157 -23.04 -1.96 -13.06
C THR A 157 -21.92 -1.70 -12.05
N ILE A 158 -20.70 -1.42 -12.54
CA ILE A 158 -19.58 -0.98 -11.70
C ILE A 158 -19.58 0.55 -11.66
N LYS A 159 -19.54 1.10 -10.43
CA LYS A 159 -19.31 2.51 -10.16
C LYS A 159 -17.96 2.70 -9.48
N LEU A 160 -17.08 3.47 -10.11
CA LEU A 160 -15.74 3.72 -9.59
C LEU A 160 -15.70 4.97 -8.71
N TYR A 161 -14.87 4.92 -7.66
CA TYR A 161 -14.64 5.96 -6.66
C TYR A 161 -13.15 6.23 -6.50
N ASP A 162 -12.79 7.40 -6.03
CA ASP A 162 -11.40 7.75 -5.74
C ASP A 162 -10.85 7.00 -4.53
N SER A 163 -11.73 6.51 -3.63
CA SER A 163 -11.32 5.71 -2.48
C SER A 163 -12.40 4.71 -2.04
N SER A 164 -11.98 3.62 -1.38
CA SER A 164 -12.90 2.62 -0.83
C SER A 164 -13.87 3.20 0.23
N PRO A 165 -13.45 4.12 1.14
CA PRO A 165 -14.40 4.77 2.06
C PRO A 165 -15.53 5.53 1.37
N MET A 166 -15.30 6.15 0.20
CA MET A 166 -16.37 6.82 -0.56
C MET A 166 -17.42 5.82 -1.07
N ALA A 167 -17.00 4.63 -1.51
CA ALA A 167 -17.92 3.56 -1.89
C ALA A 167 -18.79 3.11 -0.68
N ILE A 168 -18.19 3.00 0.51
CA ILE A 168 -18.93 2.68 1.74
C ILE A 168 -19.94 3.77 2.09
N GLU A 169 -19.60 5.06 1.96
CA GLU A 169 -20.56 6.15 2.20
C GLU A 169 -21.74 6.09 1.22
N ASP A 170 -21.46 5.85 -0.06
CA ASP A 170 -22.53 5.74 -1.08
C ASP A 170 -23.37 4.47 -0.88
N LEU A 171 -22.80 3.38 -0.38
CA LEU A 171 -23.55 2.19 0.05
C LEU A 171 -24.53 2.53 1.17
N LEU A 172 -24.07 3.23 2.21
CA LEU A 172 -24.91 3.62 3.35
C LEU A 172 -26.04 4.59 2.92
N ASN A 173 -25.74 5.50 2.00
CA ASN A 173 -26.70 6.44 1.46
C ASN A 173 -27.69 5.79 0.44
N GLY A 174 -27.50 4.51 0.09
CA GLY A 174 -28.36 3.80 -0.87
C GLY A 174 -28.17 4.23 -2.33
N ARG A 175 -27.03 4.81 -2.67
CA ARG A 175 -26.67 5.19 -4.04
C ARG A 175 -26.00 4.05 -4.81
N ILE A 176 -25.55 3.03 -4.11
CA ILE A 176 -25.09 1.74 -4.60
C ILE A 176 -25.65 0.63 -3.73
N ASP A 177 -25.69 -0.59 -4.24
CA ASP A 177 -26.26 -1.75 -3.57
C ASP A 177 -25.18 -2.56 -2.83
N VAL A 178 -23.94 -2.56 -3.36
CA VAL A 178 -22.81 -3.35 -2.88
C VAL A 178 -21.53 -2.50 -3.00
N ALA A 179 -20.65 -2.58 -2.01
CA ALA A 179 -19.26 -2.15 -2.18
C ALA A 179 -18.36 -3.39 -2.29
N ALA A 180 -17.30 -3.31 -3.08
CA ALA A 180 -16.34 -4.40 -3.23
C ALA A 180 -14.92 -3.87 -3.07
N MET A 181 -14.12 -4.55 -2.25
CA MET A 181 -12.78 -4.14 -1.83
C MET A 181 -11.99 -5.30 -1.20
N ASN A 182 -10.75 -5.06 -0.85
CA ASN A 182 -9.99 -6.02 -0.04
C ASN A 182 -10.58 -6.22 1.36
N TYR A 183 -10.36 -7.40 1.95
CA TYR A 183 -10.89 -7.77 3.27
C TYR A 183 -10.51 -6.82 4.40
N PRO A 184 -9.24 -6.36 4.57
CA PRO A 184 -8.88 -5.55 5.73
C PRO A 184 -9.63 -4.19 5.79
N PRO A 185 -9.70 -3.36 4.73
CA PRO A 185 -10.51 -2.14 4.77
C PRO A 185 -12.02 -2.43 4.91
N ALA A 186 -12.52 -3.55 4.36
CA ALA A 186 -13.90 -3.96 4.58
C ALA A 186 -14.17 -4.29 6.06
N ARG A 187 -13.25 -5.00 6.71
CA ARG A 187 -13.33 -5.33 8.14
C ARG A 187 -13.25 -4.09 9.02
N ASP A 188 -12.39 -3.13 8.67
CA ASP A 188 -12.33 -1.83 9.35
C ASP A 188 -13.67 -1.08 9.22
N ALA A 189 -14.26 -1.07 8.03
CA ALA A 189 -15.57 -0.45 7.80
C ALA A 189 -16.70 -1.17 8.59
N GLU A 190 -16.72 -2.50 8.60
CA GLU A 190 -17.72 -3.30 9.34
C GLU A 190 -17.71 -3.03 10.85
N ARG A 191 -16.53 -2.77 11.42
CA ARG A 191 -16.40 -2.40 12.84
C ARG A 191 -16.91 -1.00 13.17
N LYS A 192 -16.82 -0.08 12.21
CA LYS A 192 -17.10 1.36 12.44
C LYS A 192 -18.46 1.81 11.93
N LYS A 193 -19.09 1.03 11.04
CA LYS A 193 -20.28 1.45 10.28
C LYS A 193 -21.30 0.30 10.21
N PRO A 194 -22.60 0.58 9.98
CA PRO A 194 -23.64 -0.43 9.88
C PRO A 194 -23.60 -1.16 8.53
N VAL A 195 -22.48 -1.78 8.23
CA VAL A 195 -22.25 -2.66 7.08
C VAL A 195 -21.86 -4.05 7.53
N LYS A 196 -21.87 -5.03 6.64
CA LYS A 196 -21.37 -6.39 6.86
C LYS A 196 -20.65 -6.89 5.63
N ILE A 197 -19.63 -7.74 5.86
CA ILE A 197 -19.00 -8.53 4.82
C ILE A 197 -19.94 -9.66 4.44
N LEU A 198 -20.29 -9.76 3.16
CA LEU A 198 -21.24 -10.75 2.66
C LEU A 198 -20.54 -12.03 2.19
N GLY A 199 -19.39 -11.91 1.53
CA GLY A 199 -18.63 -13.05 1.02
C GLY A 199 -17.41 -12.60 0.23
N THR A 200 -16.63 -13.58 -0.24
CA THR A 200 -15.41 -13.34 -1.03
C THR A 200 -15.65 -13.45 -2.53
N PHE A 201 -14.76 -12.87 -3.33
CA PHE A 201 -14.71 -13.03 -4.77
C PHE A 201 -13.26 -13.02 -5.27
N GLY A 202 -13.03 -13.55 -6.49
CA GLY A 202 -11.70 -13.67 -7.07
C GLY A 202 -10.79 -14.64 -6.31
N GLU A 203 -9.52 -14.59 -6.66
CA GLU A 203 -8.47 -15.38 -6.03
C GLU A 203 -7.85 -14.61 -4.84
N VAL A 204 -7.04 -15.32 -4.04
CA VAL A 204 -6.19 -14.70 -3.04
C VAL A 204 -5.10 -13.90 -3.76
N GLU A 205 -4.90 -12.67 -3.37
CA GLU A 205 -3.89 -11.77 -3.92
C GLU A 205 -2.74 -11.57 -2.93
N GLU A 206 -1.60 -11.11 -3.42
CA GLU A 206 -0.42 -10.85 -2.60
C GLU A 206 -0.01 -9.39 -2.70
N PHE A 207 0.33 -8.77 -1.56
CA PHE A 207 0.90 -7.42 -1.52
C PHE A 207 2.41 -7.45 -1.60
N GLY A 208 2.96 -6.53 -2.39
CA GLY A 208 4.39 -6.27 -2.49
C GLY A 208 4.69 -4.78 -2.49
N VAL A 209 5.92 -4.44 -2.13
CA VAL A 209 6.43 -3.07 -2.29
C VAL A 209 6.87 -2.88 -3.72
N ALA A 210 6.38 -1.82 -4.37
CA ALA A 210 6.77 -1.49 -5.73
C ALA A 210 7.87 -0.42 -5.77
N VAL A 211 8.86 -0.62 -6.62
CA VAL A 211 9.92 0.34 -6.96
C VAL A 211 10.09 0.43 -8.48
N ARG A 212 10.83 1.41 -8.99
CA ARG A 212 11.19 1.43 -10.41
C ARG A 212 12.08 0.24 -10.77
N LYS A 213 12.00 -0.24 -12.00
CA LYS A 213 12.76 -1.42 -12.45
C LYS A 213 14.28 -1.24 -12.36
N GLU A 214 14.78 -0.02 -12.46
CA GLU A 214 16.19 0.31 -12.31
C GLU A 214 16.68 0.33 -10.85
N ASP A 215 15.79 0.40 -9.86
CA ASP A 215 16.14 0.55 -8.44
C ASP A 215 16.37 -0.80 -7.73
N GLN A 216 17.06 -1.75 -8.38
CA GLN A 216 17.24 -3.13 -7.90
C GLN A 216 17.97 -3.22 -6.55
N GLU A 217 19.02 -2.41 -6.34
CA GLU A 217 19.74 -2.40 -5.06
C GLU A 217 18.82 -1.99 -3.89
N PHE A 218 17.95 -1.02 -4.14
CA PHE A 218 16.98 -0.59 -3.14
C PHE A 218 15.91 -1.65 -2.90
N LEU A 219 15.46 -2.35 -3.96
CA LEU A 219 14.53 -3.46 -3.85
C LEU A 219 15.09 -4.59 -2.98
N GLU A 220 16.38 -4.95 -3.16
CA GLU A 220 17.03 -5.95 -2.31
C GLU A 220 17.13 -5.50 -0.85
N LYS A 221 17.35 -4.22 -0.58
CA LYS A 221 17.26 -3.67 0.78
C LYS A 221 15.88 -3.84 1.38
N ILE A 222 14.82 -3.57 0.63
CA ILE A 222 13.43 -3.76 1.06
C ILE A 222 13.14 -5.23 1.34
N ASN A 223 13.52 -6.15 0.44
CA ASN A 223 13.37 -7.59 0.62
C ASN A 223 14.06 -8.07 1.90
N LYS A 224 15.32 -7.66 2.11
CA LYS A 224 16.07 -8.01 3.31
C LYS A 224 15.45 -7.42 4.57
N GLY A 225 14.94 -6.20 4.48
CA GLY A 225 14.23 -5.53 5.56
C GLY A 225 12.98 -6.30 6.01
N PHE A 226 12.15 -6.75 5.06
CA PHE A 226 10.99 -7.60 5.38
C PHE A 226 11.37 -8.98 5.93
N GLU A 227 12.43 -9.62 5.44
CA GLU A 227 12.94 -10.86 6.04
C GLU A 227 13.30 -10.67 7.52
N LEU A 228 14.00 -9.58 7.84
CA LEU A 228 14.38 -9.26 9.22
C LEU A 228 13.17 -8.88 10.07
N LEU A 229 12.23 -8.12 9.53
CA LEU A 229 11.01 -7.70 10.23
C LEU A 229 10.13 -8.91 10.57
N LYS A 230 9.92 -9.83 9.61
CA LYS A 230 9.12 -11.06 9.83
C LYS A 230 9.76 -12.01 10.87
N ALA A 231 11.07 -11.92 11.07
CA ALA A 231 11.80 -12.68 12.10
C ALA A 231 11.88 -11.96 13.47
N ASP A 232 11.48 -10.69 13.54
CA ASP A 232 11.51 -9.86 14.74
C ASP A 232 10.14 -9.92 15.45
N PRO A 233 10.07 -9.97 16.80
CA PRO A 233 8.80 -9.92 17.54
C PRO A 233 7.92 -8.73 17.18
N TYR A 234 8.48 -7.66 16.68
CA TYR A 234 7.74 -6.48 16.25
C TYR A 234 6.75 -6.76 15.11
N TRP A 235 6.97 -7.82 14.31
CA TRP A 235 6.01 -8.26 13.28
C TRP A 235 4.65 -8.60 13.89
N GLU A 236 4.65 -9.39 14.96
CA GLU A 236 3.41 -9.76 15.66
C GLU A 236 2.78 -8.55 16.38
N GLU A 237 3.59 -7.62 16.87
CA GLU A 237 3.10 -6.36 17.44
C GLU A 237 2.38 -5.53 16.38
N LEU A 238 2.93 -5.42 15.15
CA LEU A 238 2.29 -4.72 14.03
C LEU A 238 0.96 -5.35 13.65
N ILE A 239 0.91 -6.69 13.52
CA ILE A 239 -0.32 -7.43 13.24
C ILE A 239 -1.35 -7.16 14.33
N SER A 240 -0.97 -7.29 15.59
CA SER A 240 -1.87 -7.04 16.72
C SER A 240 -2.37 -5.59 16.75
N LYS A 241 -1.49 -4.63 16.48
CA LYS A 241 -1.80 -3.20 16.53
C LYS A 241 -2.75 -2.78 15.42
N HIS A 242 -2.59 -3.30 14.20
CA HIS A 242 -3.27 -2.78 13.02
C HIS A 242 -4.32 -3.74 12.45
N LEU A 243 -4.10 -5.06 12.51
CA LEU A 243 -4.89 -6.03 11.75
C LEU A 243 -5.83 -6.87 12.61
N ASN A 244 -5.54 -7.04 13.90
CA ASN A 244 -6.35 -7.83 14.85
C ASN A 244 -7.29 -6.97 15.73
N GLN A 245 -7.39 -5.68 15.48
CA GLN A 245 -8.26 -4.78 16.27
C GLN A 245 -9.73 -4.96 15.94
#